data_16d8ca30868a15e7ec41c7d3d504e49c
#
_entry.id   16d8ca30868a15e7ec41c7d3d504e49c
#
_cell.length_a   1.000
_cell.length_b   1.000
_cell.length_c   1.000
_cell.angle_alpha   90.00
_cell.angle_beta   90.00
_cell.angle_gamma   90.00
#
_symmetry.space_group_name_H-M   'P 1'
#
loop_
_entity.id
_entity.type
_entity.pdbx_description
1 polymer ?
#
loop_
_entity_poly.entity_id
_entity_poly.type
_entity_poly.pdbx_seq_one_letter_code
_entity_poly.pdbx_strand_id
1 'polypeptide(L)'
;MSEKSLPLQKIEQAKGRPLLQWVGKHPLESVQFYPAQEKEVYGDKSAKDFNKLFWGDNLQVLSHLLKEYRGKVDLIYIDPPFDSAADYVRKVKVRGEQIEGQQQSVLEEKQYTDIWERDEYLQFIYERVLLMKELLSDTGSIYVHMDEKRSHYIKIILDEIFSAENFQREIVWDITVLSGFKTQAQNWIRGHDTILFYTKTPHKSFNKLTQPHTQKYLEMFNRTDGNGDKYLVAHGSTRYLKDVESKGKPFGDVWDDIMSFQQQPTAGENVQYPTQKPETLLERIIKASSNEGDLVADFFIGSGTTAAVAQKLGRRWIGCDINIGAIQTTTKRLNQIITEQQKEESKDFKGSRGFKVLNVNEYDVFKNEIEGKEIVMEMYGVEPLKRSYFDGTLDESFVKVLPLNRVLGKMDIRSLLKGINDEMDSFSKKTVSKHGEAVYKEGVIVICSGMELDARDFLKKENKTGVEVKVYDILTDTKDLIFKQHPESKVKVATKGTKLSVEIQEFYSPLLMQKLELENGKMLKKEREAKVKDFKQIIDSVAVDVDYNGKLFNAEIMDLPEKKDVIKAKYEWEYPKQDKYTVAVKIIDVLGEEFFETFEVGTK
;
A
#
# COMPACT_ATOMS: atom_id res chain seq x y z
N MET A 1 -22.45 27.71 -18.22
CA MET A 1 -21.34 27.82 -17.27
C MET A 1 -20.20 27.00 -17.85
N SER A 2 -19.07 27.61 -18.22
CA SER A 2 -17.93 26.90 -18.80
C SER A 2 -17.34 26.00 -17.72
N GLU A 3 -17.31 24.70 -17.96
CA GLU A 3 -16.52 23.75 -17.17
C GLU A 3 -15.07 24.25 -17.14
N LYS A 4 -14.64 24.69 -15.97
CA LYS A 4 -13.21 24.96 -15.73
C LYS A 4 -12.51 23.60 -15.70
N SER A 5 -11.94 23.20 -16.83
CA SER A 5 -11.02 22.06 -16.86
C SER A 5 -9.88 22.32 -15.87
N LEU A 6 -9.55 21.30 -15.07
CA LEU A 6 -8.39 21.35 -14.20
C LEU A 6 -7.11 21.61 -15.02
N PRO A 7 -6.14 22.36 -14.48
CA PRO A 7 -4.92 22.68 -15.22
C PRO A 7 -4.11 21.41 -15.52
N LEU A 8 -3.76 21.24 -16.81
CA LEU A 8 -2.89 20.16 -17.26
C LEU A 8 -1.43 20.52 -17.02
N GLN A 9 -0.65 19.55 -16.52
CA GLN A 9 0.79 19.67 -16.36
C GLN A 9 1.51 18.88 -17.46
N LYS A 10 2.42 19.54 -18.20
CA LYS A 10 3.22 18.90 -19.25
C LYS A 10 4.30 18.01 -18.66
N ILE A 11 4.48 16.85 -19.26
CA ILE A 11 5.48 15.84 -18.90
C ILE A 11 6.47 15.70 -20.08
N GLU A 12 7.77 15.62 -19.78
CA GLU A 12 8.77 15.33 -20.81
C GLU A 12 8.64 13.88 -21.27
N GLN A 13 8.65 13.69 -22.58
CA GLN A 13 8.63 12.36 -23.18
C GLN A 13 9.94 11.63 -22.91
N ALA A 14 9.85 10.31 -22.70
CA ALA A 14 11.01 9.45 -22.58
C ALA A 14 11.77 9.36 -23.92
N LYS A 15 13.09 9.53 -23.88
CA LYS A 15 13.97 9.57 -25.07
C LYS A 15 15.02 8.45 -25.09
N GLY A 16 15.00 7.55 -24.09
CA GLY A 16 15.97 6.46 -23.96
C GLY A 16 15.82 5.36 -25.02
N ARG A 17 16.86 4.53 -25.14
CA ARG A 17 16.89 3.32 -25.97
C ARG A 17 17.65 2.23 -25.24
N PRO A 18 17.27 0.94 -25.31
CA PRO A 18 16.24 0.33 -26.17
C PRO A 18 14.80 0.69 -25.75
N LEU A 19 13.82 0.40 -26.63
CA LEU A 19 12.40 0.61 -26.41
C LEU A 19 11.69 -0.74 -26.29
N LEU A 20 10.84 -0.90 -25.29
CA LEU A 20 9.90 -2.02 -25.19
C LEU A 20 8.56 -1.58 -25.78
N GLN A 21 8.01 -2.39 -26.68
CA GLN A 21 6.70 -2.15 -27.25
C GLN A 21 5.71 -3.21 -26.77
N TRP A 22 4.53 -2.77 -26.32
CA TRP A 22 3.41 -3.62 -25.94
C TRP A 22 2.11 -3.10 -26.55
N VAL A 23 1.06 -3.95 -26.56
CA VAL A 23 -0.26 -3.57 -27.07
C VAL A 23 -0.85 -2.50 -26.15
N GLY A 24 -1.28 -1.37 -26.73
CA GLY A 24 -1.83 -0.25 -25.96
C GLY A 24 -0.79 0.71 -25.39
N LYS A 25 0.52 0.54 -25.67
CA LYS A 25 1.53 1.52 -25.26
C LYS A 25 1.21 2.90 -25.83
N HIS A 26 1.08 3.85 -24.95
CA HIS A 26 0.89 5.26 -25.32
C HIS A 26 1.77 6.17 -24.47
N PRO A 27 2.20 7.33 -25.02
CA PRO A 27 2.97 8.29 -24.25
C PRO A 27 2.09 8.98 -23.21
N LEU A 28 2.68 9.34 -22.07
CA LEU A 28 2.08 10.22 -21.10
C LEU A 28 2.50 11.67 -21.41
N GLU A 29 1.67 12.40 -22.16
CA GLU A 29 1.99 13.76 -22.59
C GLU A 29 1.62 14.82 -21.54
N SER A 30 0.60 14.55 -20.75
CA SER A 30 0.12 15.44 -19.69
C SER A 30 -0.66 14.66 -18.63
N VAL A 31 -0.70 15.21 -17.42
CA VAL A 31 -1.51 14.68 -16.32
C VAL A 31 -2.40 15.78 -15.76
N GLN A 32 -3.61 15.38 -15.36
CA GLN A 32 -4.54 16.26 -14.69
C GLN A 32 -4.09 16.49 -13.24
N PHE A 33 -4.19 17.74 -12.77
CA PHE A 33 -3.91 18.06 -11.38
C PHE A 33 -5.10 17.69 -10.48
N TYR A 34 -4.83 16.95 -9.41
CA TYR A 34 -5.79 16.60 -8.39
C TYR A 34 -5.41 17.28 -7.07
N PRO A 35 -6.28 18.10 -6.46
CA PRO A 35 -6.01 18.71 -5.17
C PRO A 35 -5.99 17.67 -4.05
N ALA A 36 -5.04 17.79 -3.13
CA ALA A 36 -5.03 16.98 -1.93
C ALA A 36 -5.83 17.67 -0.81
N GLN A 37 -6.54 16.86 -0.02
CA GLN A 37 -7.25 17.29 1.18
C GLN A 37 -6.54 16.76 2.42
N GLU A 38 -6.18 17.64 3.36
CA GLU A 38 -5.64 17.24 4.65
C GLU A 38 -6.74 16.60 5.48
N LYS A 39 -6.51 15.37 5.96
CA LYS A 39 -7.46 14.61 6.78
C LYS A 39 -7.02 14.55 8.23
N GLU A 40 -5.73 14.34 8.50
CA GLU A 40 -5.19 14.10 9.84
C GLU A 40 -3.80 14.69 9.98
N VAL A 41 -3.43 15.08 11.21
CA VAL A 41 -2.08 15.53 11.56
C VAL A 41 -1.60 14.78 12.81
N TYR A 42 -0.39 14.29 12.75
CA TYR A 42 0.25 13.53 13.83
C TYR A 42 1.60 14.14 14.22
N GLY A 43 1.96 14.00 15.50
CA GLY A 43 3.23 14.46 16.04
C GLY A 43 3.24 15.94 16.45
N ASP A 44 4.37 16.63 16.24
CA ASP A 44 4.55 18.01 16.64
C ASP A 44 3.79 18.98 15.71
N LYS A 45 2.73 19.57 16.21
CA LYS A 45 1.88 20.54 15.49
C LYS A 45 2.60 21.85 15.14
N SER A 46 3.69 22.16 15.82
CA SER A 46 4.51 23.35 15.57
C SER A 46 5.55 23.15 14.46
N ALA A 47 5.68 21.93 13.95
CA ALA A 47 6.60 21.62 12.86
C ALA A 47 6.30 22.47 11.63
N LYS A 48 7.33 23.11 11.06
CA LYS A 48 7.17 23.94 9.85
C LYS A 48 6.99 23.06 8.60
N ASP A 49 7.68 21.93 8.57
CA ASP A 49 7.69 20.99 7.46
C ASP A 49 7.20 19.60 7.93
N PHE A 50 5.99 19.25 7.51
CA PHE A 50 5.43 17.93 7.80
C PHE A 50 5.84 16.92 6.72
N ASN A 51 6.12 15.70 7.13
CA ASN A 51 6.11 14.56 6.23
C ASN A 51 4.68 14.32 5.73
N LYS A 52 4.53 13.63 4.61
CA LYS A 52 3.22 13.49 3.95
C LYS A 52 2.93 12.02 3.65
N LEU A 53 1.79 11.54 4.10
CA LEU A 53 1.25 10.23 3.78
C LEU A 53 -0.03 10.42 2.97
N PHE A 54 -0.03 9.96 1.72
CA PHE A 54 -1.15 10.13 0.80
C PHE A 54 -1.97 8.84 0.71
N TRP A 55 -3.26 8.96 0.89
CA TRP A 55 -4.23 7.95 0.54
C TRP A 55 -4.85 8.29 -0.82
N GLY A 56 -4.60 7.46 -1.82
CA GLY A 56 -5.12 7.65 -3.17
C GLY A 56 -4.35 6.87 -4.24
N ASP A 57 -4.85 6.91 -5.47
CA ASP A 57 -4.11 6.38 -6.63
C ASP A 57 -2.80 7.13 -6.81
N ASN A 58 -1.71 6.40 -6.93
CA ASN A 58 -0.38 7.00 -6.99
C ASN A 58 -0.13 7.85 -8.24
N LEU A 59 -0.81 7.60 -9.39
CA LEU A 59 -0.70 8.48 -10.55
C LEU A 59 -1.27 9.86 -10.25
N GLN A 60 -2.40 9.92 -9.54
CA GLN A 60 -3.05 11.16 -9.12
C GLN A 60 -2.23 11.89 -8.05
N VAL A 61 -1.68 11.13 -7.09
CA VAL A 61 -0.79 11.68 -6.05
C VAL A 61 0.49 12.23 -6.68
N LEU A 62 1.13 11.50 -7.61
CA LEU A 62 2.30 11.97 -8.35
C LEU A 62 1.98 13.26 -9.11
N SER A 63 0.82 13.32 -9.78
CA SER A 63 0.36 14.55 -10.46
C SER A 63 0.19 15.73 -9.50
N HIS A 64 -0.39 15.48 -8.31
CA HIS A 64 -0.49 16.51 -7.27
C HIS A 64 0.88 17.02 -6.84
N LEU A 65 1.82 16.12 -6.63
CA LEU A 65 3.16 16.45 -6.15
C LEU A 65 4.02 17.21 -7.15
N LEU A 66 3.78 17.06 -8.46
CA LEU A 66 4.54 17.77 -9.49
C LEU A 66 4.51 19.30 -9.33
N LYS A 67 3.43 19.84 -8.78
CA LYS A 67 3.29 21.29 -8.58
C LYS A 67 4.32 21.84 -7.59
N GLU A 68 4.62 21.09 -6.53
CA GLU A 68 5.47 21.54 -5.42
C GLU A 68 6.82 20.82 -5.37
N TYR A 69 6.87 19.55 -5.77
CA TYR A 69 8.03 18.67 -5.57
C TYR A 69 8.79 18.30 -6.84
N ARG A 70 8.48 18.87 -8.00
CA ARG A 70 9.25 18.65 -9.23
C ARG A 70 10.72 18.98 -9.01
N GLY A 71 11.59 17.99 -9.26
CA GLY A 71 13.04 18.14 -9.10
C GLY A 71 13.54 18.25 -7.65
N LYS A 72 12.77 17.80 -6.65
CA LYS A 72 13.11 17.96 -5.23
C LYS A 72 13.25 16.68 -4.43
N VAL A 73 12.89 15.52 -4.98
CA VAL A 73 12.99 14.24 -4.28
C VAL A 73 14.39 13.66 -4.48
N ASP A 74 15.07 13.34 -3.40
CA ASP A 74 16.46 12.87 -3.46
C ASP A 74 16.56 11.36 -3.64
N LEU A 75 15.61 10.60 -3.09
CA LEU A 75 15.57 9.16 -3.21
C LEU A 75 14.13 8.68 -3.38
N ILE A 76 13.91 7.83 -4.37
CA ILE A 76 12.66 7.08 -4.53
C ILE A 76 12.99 5.58 -4.39
N TYR A 77 12.25 4.90 -3.52
CA TYR A 77 12.19 3.44 -3.48
C TYR A 77 10.76 3.02 -3.75
N ILE A 78 10.57 2.02 -4.60
CA ILE A 78 9.27 1.42 -4.85
C ILE A 78 9.35 -0.10 -4.88
N ASP A 79 8.31 -0.74 -4.35
CA ASP A 79 8.04 -2.18 -4.38
C ASP A 79 6.63 -2.39 -4.96
N PRO A 80 6.46 -2.19 -6.30
CA PRO A 80 5.14 -2.27 -6.93
C PRO A 80 4.61 -3.70 -6.92
N PRO A 81 3.29 -3.93 -7.13
CA PRO A 81 2.74 -5.25 -7.35
C PRO A 81 3.52 -6.02 -8.42
N PHE A 82 3.75 -7.33 -8.23
CA PHE A 82 4.60 -8.12 -9.14
C PHE A 82 3.85 -8.82 -10.28
N ASP A 83 2.55 -8.55 -10.44
CA ASP A 83 1.68 -9.27 -11.39
C ASP A 83 1.76 -10.79 -11.16
N SER A 84 1.70 -11.18 -9.90
CA SER A 84 1.86 -12.58 -9.47
C SER A 84 0.60 -13.42 -9.68
N ALA A 85 -0.50 -12.82 -10.14
CA ALA A 85 -1.84 -13.40 -10.24
C ALA A 85 -2.31 -14.01 -8.90
N ALA A 86 -1.91 -13.41 -7.79
CA ALA A 86 -2.25 -13.83 -6.44
C ALA A 86 -3.05 -12.75 -5.69
N ASP A 87 -3.98 -13.20 -4.87
CA ASP A 87 -4.60 -12.33 -3.88
C ASP A 87 -3.67 -12.21 -2.67
N TYR A 88 -3.31 -10.99 -2.32
CA TYR A 88 -2.55 -10.73 -1.09
C TYR A 88 -3.50 -10.47 0.06
N VAL A 89 -3.44 -11.34 1.06
CA VAL A 89 -4.35 -11.33 2.22
C VAL A 89 -3.60 -10.98 3.50
N ARG A 90 -4.12 -10.01 4.23
CA ARG A 90 -3.71 -9.72 5.61
C ARG A 90 -4.45 -10.67 6.55
N LYS A 91 -3.69 -11.33 7.43
CA LYS A 91 -4.27 -12.19 8.48
C LYS A 91 -4.58 -11.35 9.71
N VAL A 92 -5.86 -11.17 9.98
CA VAL A 92 -6.34 -10.40 11.12
C VAL A 92 -6.74 -11.34 12.26
N LYS A 93 -6.31 -11.02 13.49
CA LYS A 93 -6.63 -11.80 14.69
C LYS A 93 -7.46 -10.95 15.65
N VAL A 94 -8.46 -11.57 16.26
CA VAL A 94 -9.13 -10.99 17.42
C VAL A 94 -8.12 -10.88 18.56
N ARG A 95 -8.01 -9.71 19.18
CA ARG A 95 -7.00 -9.40 20.22
C ARG A 95 -7.32 -10.10 21.55
N GLY A 96 -6.30 -10.30 22.37
CA GLY A 96 -6.46 -10.78 23.75
C GLY A 96 -6.75 -12.28 23.92
N GLU A 97 -6.88 -13.08 22.85
CA GLU A 97 -7.04 -14.53 22.96
C GLU A 97 -5.77 -15.27 22.53
N GLN A 98 -5.21 -16.07 23.44
CA GLN A 98 -4.32 -17.18 23.08
C GLN A 98 -5.20 -18.37 22.71
N ILE A 99 -5.31 -18.68 21.43
CA ILE A 99 -5.85 -19.97 21.01
C ILE A 99 -4.72 -20.99 21.17
N GLU A 100 -4.78 -21.78 22.25
CA GLU A 100 -3.83 -22.86 22.45
C GLU A 100 -3.88 -23.84 21.27
N GLY A 101 -2.76 -23.98 20.60
CA GLY A 101 -2.46 -25.10 19.73
C GLY A 101 -2.45 -24.90 18.22
N GLN A 102 -2.87 -23.79 17.63
CA GLN A 102 -2.66 -23.51 16.19
C GLN A 102 -2.67 -22.00 15.87
N GLN A 103 -1.69 -21.57 15.04
CA GLN A 103 -1.64 -20.25 14.42
C GLN A 103 -2.70 -20.15 13.28
N GLN A 104 -3.98 -20.15 13.60
CA GLN A 104 -5.01 -19.87 12.60
C GLN A 104 -5.46 -18.43 12.75
N SER A 105 -5.28 -17.66 11.68
CA SER A 105 -5.92 -16.34 11.56
C SER A 105 -7.42 -16.56 11.42
N VAL A 106 -8.18 -15.83 12.20
CA VAL A 106 -9.63 -15.93 12.25
C VAL A 106 -10.27 -15.24 11.04
N LEU A 107 -9.58 -14.23 10.50
CA LEU A 107 -10.07 -13.44 9.38
C LEU A 107 -8.94 -13.19 8.38
N GLU A 108 -9.26 -13.27 7.11
CA GLU A 108 -8.38 -12.88 6.01
C GLU A 108 -8.95 -11.64 5.33
N GLU A 109 -8.18 -10.56 5.34
CA GLU A 109 -8.52 -9.33 4.63
C GLU A 109 -7.67 -9.26 3.36
N LYS A 110 -8.32 -9.24 2.21
CA LYS A 110 -7.62 -9.04 0.93
C LYS A 110 -7.15 -7.59 0.84
N GLN A 111 -5.85 -7.40 0.69
CA GLN A 111 -5.24 -6.09 0.59
C GLN A 111 -5.26 -5.56 -0.84
N TYR A 112 -4.90 -6.40 -1.79
CA TYR A 112 -5.00 -6.10 -3.22
C TYR A 112 -4.96 -7.39 -4.05
N THR A 113 -5.50 -7.30 -5.26
CA THR A 113 -5.45 -8.35 -6.27
C THR A 113 -4.41 -7.99 -7.30
N ASP A 114 -3.41 -8.85 -7.47
CA ASP A 114 -2.30 -8.67 -8.40
C ASP A 114 -2.60 -9.41 -9.73
N ILE A 115 -3.79 -9.12 -10.29
CA ILE A 115 -4.25 -9.68 -11.56
C ILE A 115 -4.36 -8.56 -12.58
N TRP A 116 -3.45 -8.57 -13.55
CA TRP A 116 -3.40 -7.61 -14.64
C TRP A 116 -3.65 -8.31 -15.97
N GLU A 117 -4.34 -7.67 -16.90
CA GLU A 117 -4.24 -8.07 -18.29
C GLU A 117 -2.81 -7.77 -18.78
N ARG A 118 -2.21 -8.69 -19.54
CA ARG A 118 -0.75 -8.82 -19.77
C ARG A 118 0.00 -7.52 -20.07
N ASP A 119 -0.63 -6.57 -20.74
CA ASP A 119 0.02 -5.34 -21.21
C ASP A 119 -0.30 -4.10 -20.37
N GLU A 120 -1.38 -4.13 -19.57
CA GLU A 120 -1.81 -3.01 -18.72
C GLU A 120 -0.81 -2.74 -17.58
N TYR A 121 -0.21 -3.79 -17.04
CA TYR A 121 0.80 -3.65 -15.99
C TYR A 121 2.02 -2.83 -16.47
N LEU A 122 2.49 -3.06 -17.69
CA LEU A 122 3.64 -2.33 -18.23
C LEU A 122 3.32 -0.85 -18.43
N GLN A 123 2.11 -0.53 -18.91
CA GLN A 123 1.64 0.85 -19.04
C GLN A 123 1.48 1.51 -17.65
N PHE A 124 0.90 0.80 -16.70
CA PHE A 124 0.75 1.25 -15.32
C PHE A 124 2.09 1.68 -14.70
N ILE A 125 3.13 0.85 -14.81
CA ILE A 125 4.47 1.16 -14.29
C ILE A 125 5.13 2.29 -15.10
N TYR A 126 5.01 2.26 -16.44
CA TYR A 126 5.60 3.25 -17.33
C TYR A 126 5.18 4.68 -16.98
N GLU A 127 3.87 4.92 -16.83
CA GLU A 127 3.32 6.23 -16.52
C GLU A 127 3.80 6.76 -15.16
N ARG A 128 3.80 5.90 -14.15
CA ARG A 128 4.20 6.27 -12.80
C ARG A 128 5.68 6.56 -12.69
N VAL A 129 6.51 5.76 -13.33
CA VAL A 129 7.96 5.96 -13.34
C VAL A 129 8.35 7.23 -14.10
N LEU A 130 7.62 7.60 -15.16
CA LEU A 130 7.80 8.89 -15.83
C LEU A 130 7.60 10.07 -14.86
N LEU A 131 6.52 10.05 -14.08
CA LEU A 131 6.25 11.11 -13.10
C LEU A 131 7.25 11.09 -11.93
N MET A 132 7.68 9.92 -11.50
CA MET A 132 8.72 9.77 -10.47
C MET A 132 10.04 10.39 -10.92
N LYS A 133 10.44 10.23 -12.18
CA LYS A 133 11.61 10.90 -12.75
C LYS A 133 11.50 12.43 -12.70
N GLU A 134 10.31 12.97 -12.98
CA GLU A 134 10.06 14.41 -12.89
C GLU A 134 10.22 14.93 -11.45
N LEU A 135 9.84 14.14 -10.45
CA LEU A 135 9.99 14.49 -9.04
C LEU A 135 11.44 14.43 -8.55
N LEU A 136 12.26 13.54 -9.10
CA LEU A 136 13.64 13.38 -8.66
C LEU A 136 14.46 14.66 -8.85
N SER A 137 15.32 14.97 -7.88
CA SER A 137 16.37 15.98 -7.99
C SER A 137 17.43 15.55 -9.00
N ASP A 138 18.28 16.48 -9.48
CA ASP A 138 19.29 16.13 -10.47
C ASP A 138 20.36 15.16 -9.93
N THR A 139 20.52 15.09 -8.61
CA THR A 139 21.38 14.09 -7.92
C THR A 139 20.58 12.89 -7.39
N GLY A 140 19.30 12.85 -7.65
CA GLY A 140 18.36 11.89 -7.11
C GLY A 140 18.49 10.49 -7.71
N SER A 141 18.09 9.52 -6.93
CA SER A 141 18.17 8.09 -7.24
C SER A 141 16.82 7.41 -7.13
N ILE A 142 16.62 6.35 -7.93
CA ILE A 142 15.46 5.47 -7.83
C ILE A 142 15.91 4.02 -7.69
N TYR A 143 15.25 3.30 -6.78
CA TYR A 143 15.37 1.85 -6.59
C TYR A 143 14.03 1.21 -6.85
N VAL A 144 13.98 0.29 -7.81
CA VAL A 144 12.77 -0.44 -8.19
C VAL A 144 12.94 -1.90 -7.84
N HIS A 145 12.20 -2.36 -6.85
CA HIS A 145 12.23 -3.73 -6.34
C HIS A 145 11.25 -4.59 -7.13
N MET A 146 11.73 -5.69 -7.70
CA MET A 146 10.96 -6.56 -8.59
C MET A 146 11.27 -8.03 -8.32
N ASP A 147 10.33 -8.89 -8.73
CA ASP A 147 10.58 -10.33 -8.82
C ASP A 147 11.33 -10.71 -10.12
N GLU A 148 11.70 -11.98 -10.21
CA GLU A 148 12.41 -12.55 -11.36
C GLU A 148 11.58 -12.55 -12.66
N LYS A 149 10.25 -12.47 -12.57
CA LYS A 149 9.39 -12.57 -13.76
C LYS A 149 9.28 -11.26 -14.53
N ARG A 150 9.29 -10.14 -13.82
CA ARG A 150 9.01 -8.82 -14.39
C ARG A 150 10.22 -7.90 -14.44
N SER A 151 11.27 -8.14 -13.66
CA SER A 151 12.48 -7.31 -13.58
C SER A 151 13.07 -6.96 -14.94
N HIS A 152 13.11 -7.91 -15.87
CA HIS A 152 13.67 -7.71 -17.21
C HIS A 152 12.90 -6.72 -18.07
N TYR A 153 11.56 -6.76 -18.04
CA TYR A 153 10.72 -5.81 -18.76
C TYR A 153 10.83 -4.41 -18.14
N ILE A 154 10.80 -4.35 -16.82
CA ILE A 154 10.92 -3.08 -16.09
C ILE A 154 12.30 -2.47 -16.31
N LYS A 155 13.37 -3.27 -16.39
CA LYS A 155 14.72 -2.79 -16.75
C LYS A 155 14.72 -2.03 -18.07
N ILE A 156 14.03 -2.54 -19.11
CA ILE A 156 13.97 -1.90 -20.43
C ILE A 156 13.15 -0.59 -20.35
N ILE A 157 12.05 -0.59 -19.60
CA ILE A 157 11.25 0.63 -19.33
C ILE A 157 12.11 1.69 -18.63
N LEU A 158 12.88 1.30 -17.63
CA LEU A 158 13.79 2.22 -16.92
C LEU A 158 14.91 2.73 -17.85
N ASP A 159 15.45 1.91 -18.75
CA ASP A 159 16.42 2.36 -19.76
C ASP A 159 15.80 3.39 -20.71
N GLU A 160 14.55 3.19 -21.12
CA GLU A 160 13.81 4.16 -21.95
C GLU A 160 13.62 5.49 -21.23
N ILE A 161 13.24 5.45 -19.96
CA ILE A 161 12.89 6.64 -19.17
C ILE A 161 14.14 7.38 -18.69
N PHE A 162 15.07 6.67 -18.05
CA PHE A 162 16.25 7.26 -17.40
C PHE A 162 17.48 7.32 -18.29
N SER A 163 17.52 6.61 -19.42
CA SER A 163 18.67 6.26 -20.27
C SER A 163 19.54 5.18 -19.64
N ALA A 164 20.08 4.27 -20.50
CA ALA A 164 20.89 3.15 -20.06
C ALA A 164 22.19 3.59 -19.35
N GLU A 165 22.73 4.78 -19.69
CA GLU A 165 23.92 5.36 -19.05
C GLU A 165 23.71 5.70 -17.58
N ASN A 166 22.48 5.92 -17.16
CA ASN A 166 22.11 6.22 -15.78
C ASN A 166 21.79 4.97 -14.95
N PHE A 167 21.85 3.78 -15.56
CA PHE A 167 21.81 2.52 -14.84
C PHE A 167 23.05 2.36 -13.98
N GLN A 168 22.86 2.18 -12.68
CA GLN A 168 23.97 2.07 -11.75
C GLN A 168 24.27 0.62 -11.40
N ARG A 169 23.22 -0.15 -11.06
CA ARG A 169 23.43 -1.53 -10.61
C ARG A 169 22.11 -2.32 -10.62
N GLU A 170 22.21 -3.61 -10.87
CA GLU A 170 21.27 -4.62 -10.46
C GLU A 170 21.73 -5.20 -9.13
N ILE A 171 20.88 -5.10 -8.11
CA ILE A 171 21.14 -5.64 -6.78
C ILE A 171 20.31 -6.91 -6.64
N VAL A 172 20.98 -7.99 -6.25
CA VAL A 172 20.35 -9.29 -5.98
C VAL A 172 20.23 -9.45 -4.48
N TRP A 173 19.00 -9.50 -3.98
CA TRP A 173 18.72 -9.75 -2.57
C TRP A 173 18.35 -11.22 -2.37
N ASP A 174 19.16 -11.96 -1.60
CA ASP A 174 18.92 -13.37 -1.30
C ASP A 174 17.78 -13.52 -0.29
N ILE A 175 16.69 -14.15 -0.74
CA ILE A 175 15.51 -14.50 0.07
C ILE A 175 15.32 -16.01 0.17
N THR A 176 16.36 -16.78 -0.08
CA THR A 176 16.28 -18.23 -0.22
C THR A 176 15.77 -18.90 1.04
N VAL A 177 14.65 -19.62 0.92
CA VAL A 177 14.12 -20.51 1.94
C VAL A 177 13.91 -21.89 1.32
N LEU A 178 14.82 -22.81 1.61
CA LEU A 178 14.82 -24.17 1.09
C LEU A 178 14.08 -25.14 2.01
N SER A 179 12.82 -24.83 2.36
CA SER A 179 12.04 -25.65 3.30
C SER A 179 10.57 -25.76 2.89
N GLY A 180 9.87 -26.71 3.52
CA GLY A 180 8.44 -26.90 3.32
C GLY A 180 8.09 -27.37 1.90
N PHE A 181 6.92 -26.97 1.41
CA PHE A 181 6.42 -27.41 0.08
C PHE A 181 7.27 -26.89 -1.09
N LYS A 182 8.08 -25.85 -0.90
CA LYS A 182 8.99 -25.34 -1.94
C LYS A 182 9.98 -26.39 -2.42
N THR A 183 10.37 -27.34 -1.54
CA THR A 183 11.27 -28.44 -1.89
C THR A 183 10.67 -29.47 -2.86
N GLN A 184 9.34 -29.40 -3.09
CA GLN A 184 8.65 -30.26 -4.05
C GLN A 184 8.63 -29.67 -5.48
N ALA A 185 9.18 -28.48 -5.68
CA ALA A 185 9.25 -27.86 -6.98
C ALA A 185 10.08 -28.70 -7.96
N GLN A 186 9.56 -28.91 -9.18
CA GLN A 186 10.27 -29.60 -10.24
C GLN A 186 11.16 -28.67 -11.07
N ASN A 187 11.55 -27.54 -10.50
CA ASN A 187 12.42 -26.54 -11.09
C ASN A 187 13.28 -25.88 -9.99
N TRP A 188 14.22 -25.02 -10.41
CA TRP A 188 14.99 -24.22 -9.45
C TRP A 188 14.07 -23.40 -8.54
N ILE A 189 14.34 -23.45 -7.25
CA ILE A 189 13.57 -22.70 -6.25
C ILE A 189 14.00 -21.23 -6.36
N ARG A 190 13.01 -20.33 -6.44
CA ARG A 190 13.27 -18.89 -6.36
C ARG A 190 14.04 -18.55 -5.10
N GLY A 191 15.21 -17.95 -5.27
CA GLY A 191 16.13 -17.62 -4.18
C GLY A 191 16.38 -16.13 -4.02
N HIS A 192 15.91 -15.26 -4.92
CA HIS A 192 16.21 -13.84 -4.83
C HIS A 192 15.10 -12.95 -5.36
N ASP A 193 15.17 -11.69 -4.97
CA ASP A 193 14.51 -10.55 -5.60
C ASP A 193 15.57 -9.65 -6.24
N THR A 194 15.15 -8.89 -7.24
CA THR A 194 16.02 -7.96 -7.98
C THR A 194 15.65 -6.53 -7.64
N ILE A 195 16.64 -5.68 -7.34
CA ILE A 195 16.44 -4.26 -7.13
C ILE A 195 17.25 -3.50 -8.20
N LEU A 196 16.53 -2.78 -9.07
CA LEU A 196 17.14 -2.02 -10.15
C LEU A 196 17.45 -0.60 -9.65
N PHE A 197 18.72 -0.23 -9.67
CA PHE A 197 19.21 1.06 -9.20
C PHE A 197 19.56 1.98 -10.37
N TYR A 198 18.88 3.12 -10.45
CA TYR A 198 19.11 4.18 -11.43
C TYR A 198 19.31 5.54 -10.76
N THR A 199 19.94 6.46 -11.47
CA THR A 199 20.04 7.87 -11.11
C THR A 199 19.37 8.73 -12.18
N LYS A 200 18.88 9.92 -11.81
CA LYS A 200 18.28 10.82 -12.80
C LYS A 200 19.29 11.35 -13.79
N THR A 201 20.50 11.66 -13.32
CA THR A 201 21.63 12.13 -14.12
C THR A 201 22.91 11.36 -13.73
N PRO A 202 24.03 11.52 -14.47
CA PRO A 202 25.31 10.94 -14.05
C PRO A 202 25.81 11.43 -12.69
N HIS A 203 25.37 12.61 -12.26
CA HIS A 203 25.70 13.16 -10.93
C HIS A 203 24.75 12.57 -9.89
N LYS A 204 25.30 11.93 -8.88
CA LYS A 204 24.50 11.24 -7.85
C LYS A 204 25.01 11.50 -6.45
N SER A 205 24.09 11.54 -5.50
CA SER A 205 24.41 11.39 -4.09
C SER A 205 24.58 9.91 -3.78
N PHE A 206 25.78 9.48 -3.39
CA PHE A 206 26.03 8.10 -3.02
C PHE A 206 27.09 7.99 -1.93
N ASN A 207 26.68 7.52 -0.76
CA ASN A 207 27.53 7.27 0.39
C ASN A 207 28.05 5.84 0.34
N LYS A 208 29.35 5.66 0.23
CA LYS A 208 29.95 4.34 0.20
C LYS A 208 29.86 3.68 1.57
N LEU A 209 28.97 2.72 1.70
CA LEU A 209 28.83 1.93 2.92
C LEU A 209 29.86 0.81 2.99
N THR A 210 30.29 0.51 4.20
CA THR A 210 31.26 -0.57 4.47
C THR A 210 30.75 -1.45 5.61
N GLN A 211 31.19 -2.69 5.62
CA GLN A 211 30.95 -3.69 6.64
C GLN A 211 32.29 -4.16 7.25
N PRO A 212 32.28 -4.72 8.45
CA PRO A 212 33.48 -5.32 9.02
C PRO A 212 34.03 -6.43 8.10
N HIS A 213 35.35 -6.56 8.08
CA HIS A 213 35.98 -7.70 7.42
C HIS A 213 35.70 -8.99 8.18
N THR A 214 35.69 -10.13 7.47
CA THR A 214 35.53 -11.44 8.09
C THR A 214 36.70 -11.75 8.99
N GLN A 215 36.48 -12.44 10.12
CA GLN A 215 37.53 -12.83 11.06
C GLN A 215 38.66 -13.59 10.35
N LYS A 216 38.28 -14.49 9.44
CA LYS A 216 39.26 -15.24 8.61
C LYS A 216 40.22 -14.35 7.81
N TYR A 217 39.70 -13.20 7.29
CA TYR A 217 40.54 -12.25 6.57
C TYR A 217 41.46 -11.45 7.52
N LEU A 218 40.95 -11.04 8.69
CA LEU A 218 41.75 -10.33 9.70
C LEU A 218 42.87 -11.20 10.27
N GLU A 219 42.66 -12.50 10.41
CA GLU A 219 43.70 -13.47 10.85
C GLU A 219 44.84 -13.64 9.85
N MET A 220 44.67 -13.24 8.58
CA MET A 220 45.77 -13.24 7.60
C MET A 220 46.83 -12.18 7.90
N PHE A 221 46.55 -11.18 8.74
CA PHE A 221 47.47 -10.15 9.19
C PHE A 221 48.35 -10.69 10.34
N ASN A 222 49.21 -11.63 10.03
CA ASN A 222 50.02 -12.39 11.00
C ASN A 222 51.49 -11.93 11.09
N ARG A 223 51.91 -10.90 10.31
CA ARG A 223 53.23 -10.29 10.37
C ARG A 223 53.16 -9.02 11.20
N THR A 224 54.25 -8.70 11.90
CA THR A 224 54.36 -7.49 12.72
C THR A 224 55.61 -6.71 12.25
N ASP A 225 55.47 -5.41 12.08
CA ASP A 225 56.56 -4.53 11.73
C ASP A 225 57.38 -4.08 12.98
N GLY A 226 58.40 -3.23 12.77
CA GLY A 226 59.25 -2.71 13.85
C GLY A 226 58.52 -1.81 14.87
N ASN A 227 57.31 -1.35 14.57
CA ASN A 227 56.45 -0.52 15.45
C ASN A 227 55.38 -1.34 16.19
N GLY A 228 55.31 -2.66 15.94
CA GLY A 228 54.31 -3.53 16.53
C GLY A 228 52.97 -3.58 15.73
N ASP A 229 52.85 -2.92 14.57
CA ASP A 229 51.65 -2.91 13.75
C ASP A 229 51.54 -4.19 12.91
N LYS A 230 50.41 -4.86 12.98
CA LYS A 230 50.14 -6.06 12.18
C LYS A 230 49.92 -5.71 10.72
N TYR A 231 50.49 -6.48 9.81
CA TYR A 231 50.39 -6.26 8.38
C TYR A 231 50.26 -7.56 7.57
N LEU A 232 49.78 -7.42 6.35
CA LEU A 232 49.71 -8.44 5.31
C LEU A 232 50.38 -7.92 4.03
N VAL A 233 51.22 -8.74 3.40
CA VAL A 233 51.74 -8.45 2.05
C VAL A 233 50.94 -9.24 1.04
N ALA A 234 50.26 -8.55 0.15
CA ALA A 234 49.44 -9.15 -0.90
C ALA A 234 49.61 -8.36 -2.20
N HIS A 235 49.82 -9.08 -3.31
CA HIS A 235 50.01 -8.49 -4.64
C HIS A 235 51.05 -7.37 -4.70
N GLY A 236 52.18 -7.55 -3.99
CA GLY A 236 53.27 -6.59 -3.97
C GLY A 236 53.04 -5.32 -3.13
N SER A 237 51.92 -5.22 -2.43
CA SER A 237 51.63 -4.09 -1.53
C SER A 237 51.50 -4.54 -0.08
N THR A 238 51.96 -3.69 0.84
CA THR A 238 51.79 -3.87 2.29
C THR A 238 50.50 -3.20 2.74
N ARG A 239 49.69 -3.94 3.46
CA ARG A 239 48.45 -3.44 4.06
C ARG A 239 48.52 -3.62 5.56
N TYR A 240 48.19 -2.58 6.32
CA TYR A 240 48.14 -2.64 7.78
C TYR A 240 46.76 -2.99 8.29
N LEU A 241 46.68 -3.81 9.33
CA LEU A 241 45.42 -4.27 9.93
C LEU A 241 44.57 -3.08 10.38
N LYS A 242 45.17 -2.11 11.08
CA LYS A 242 44.48 -0.90 11.55
C LYS A 242 43.80 -0.10 10.43
N ASP A 243 44.43 -0.01 9.26
CA ASP A 243 43.88 0.72 8.11
C ASP A 243 42.76 -0.05 7.45
N VAL A 244 42.83 -1.39 7.46
CA VAL A 244 41.83 -2.27 6.91
C VAL A 244 40.59 -2.30 7.80
N GLU A 245 40.76 -2.39 9.11
CA GLU A 245 39.67 -2.35 10.09
C GLU A 245 38.97 -0.99 10.06
N SER A 246 39.70 0.12 9.99
CA SER A 246 39.12 1.47 9.95
C SER A 246 38.33 1.74 8.68
N LYS A 247 38.76 1.21 7.51
CA LYS A 247 38.08 1.40 6.21
C LYS A 247 36.91 0.47 5.98
N GLY A 248 36.94 -0.72 6.60
CA GLY A 248 35.99 -1.78 6.37
C GLY A 248 35.99 -2.32 4.92
N LYS A 249 35.13 -3.31 4.66
CA LYS A 249 34.91 -3.91 3.35
C LYS A 249 33.68 -3.28 2.70
N PRO A 250 33.75 -2.72 1.48
CA PRO A 250 32.57 -2.24 0.77
C PRO A 250 31.54 -3.34 0.58
N PHE A 251 30.25 -2.98 0.62
CA PHE A 251 29.17 -3.89 0.20
C PHE A 251 29.23 -4.13 -1.31
N GLY A 252 28.90 -5.35 -1.72
CA GLY A 252 28.66 -5.71 -3.12
C GLY A 252 27.19 -5.49 -3.52
N ASP A 253 26.85 -5.98 -4.68
CA ASP A 253 25.50 -5.95 -5.28
C ASP A 253 24.71 -7.27 -5.04
N VAL A 254 25.31 -8.25 -4.38
CA VAL A 254 24.63 -9.45 -3.88
C VAL A 254 24.50 -9.32 -2.38
N TRP A 255 23.25 -9.26 -1.89
CA TRP A 255 22.94 -9.06 -0.49
C TRP A 255 22.35 -10.34 0.11
N ASP A 256 23.23 -11.15 0.69
CA ASP A 256 22.95 -12.41 1.37
C ASP A 256 22.94 -12.29 2.90
N ASP A 257 23.19 -11.10 3.41
CA ASP A 257 23.30 -10.77 4.83
C ASP A 257 22.02 -10.13 5.41
N ILE A 258 21.00 -9.89 4.59
CA ILE A 258 19.71 -9.32 4.99
C ILE A 258 18.64 -10.39 4.95
N MET A 259 18.16 -10.81 6.12
CA MET A 259 17.12 -11.84 6.23
C MET A 259 15.74 -11.30 5.85
N SER A 260 15.00 -12.05 5.02
CA SER A 260 13.59 -11.79 4.76
C SER A 260 12.71 -12.24 5.94
N PHE A 261 11.45 -11.76 6.02
CA PHE A 261 10.51 -12.26 7.03
C PHE A 261 10.12 -13.73 6.85
N GLN A 262 10.35 -14.33 5.69
CA GLN A 262 10.21 -15.78 5.53
C GLN A 262 11.34 -16.53 6.26
N GLN A 263 12.55 -15.95 6.31
CA GLN A 263 13.70 -16.48 7.04
C GLN A 263 13.63 -16.16 8.53
N GLN A 264 13.07 -15.00 8.89
CA GLN A 264 12.95 -14.53 10.28
C GLN A 264 11.52 -14.02 10.61
N PRO A 265 10.51 -14.91 10.68
CA PRO A 265 9.11 -14.49 10.84
C PRO A 265 8.78 -13.85 12.19
N THR A 266 9.62 -14.03 13.20
CA THR A 266 9.44 -13.53 14.57
C THR A 266 10.14 -12.19 14.84
N ALA A 267 10.71 -11.53 13.81
CA ALA A 267 11.35 -10.23 13.97
C ALA A 267 10.36 -9.21 14.58
N GLY A 268 10.82 -8.43 15.57
CA GLY A 268 9.97 -7.48 16.32
C GLY A 268 9.32 -6.41 15.44
N GLU A 269 9.98 -6.01 14.35
CA GLU A 269 9.49 -5.04 13.36
C GLU A 269 8.41 -5.59 12.42
N ASN A 270 8.14 -6.90 12.45
CA ASN A 270 7.15 -7.54 11.59
C ASN A 270 5.73 -7.17 12.04
N VAL A 271 5.04 -6.31 11.28
CA VAL A 271 3.65 -5.92 11.53
C VAL A 271 2.63 -6.90 10.91
N GLN A 272 3.11 -8.02 10.34
CA GLN A 272 2.29 -9.04 9.66
C GLN A 272 1.56 -8.53 8.41
N TYR A 273 2.07 -7.45 7.82
CA TYR A 273 1.60 -6.98 6.52
C TYR A 273 2.17 -7.90 5.43
N PRO A 274 1.34 -8.38 4.49
CA PRO A 274 1.83 -9.14 3.34
C PRO A 274 2.89 -8.33 2.60
N THR A 275 3.93 -8.97 2.11
CA THR A 275 5.00 -8.31 1.34
C THR A 275 5.87 -7.28 2.09
N GLN A 276 5.72 -7.12 3.42
CA GLN A 276 6.58 -6.23 4.19
C GLN A 276 8.06 -6.55 3.96
N LYS A 277 8.85 -5.51 3.68
CA LYS A 277 10.31 -5.62 3.58
C LYS A 277 10.97 -5.32 4.93
N PRO A 278 12.12 -5.96 5.25
CA PRO A 278 12.87 -5.70 6.49
C PRO A 278 13.45 -4.28 6.51
N GLU A 279 13.48 -3.66 7.69
CA GLU A 279 14.04 -2.31 7.86
C GLU A 279 15.51 -2.24 7.44
N THR A 280 16.29 -3.29 7.68
CA THR A 280 17.72 -3.35 7.31
C THR A 280 17.94 -3.20 5.79
N LEU A 281 16.99 -3.66 4.95
CA LEU A 281 17.04 -3.49 3.51
C LEU A 281 16.94 -2.01 3.15
N LEU A 282 15.90 -1.34 3.68
CA LEU A 282 15.64 0.07 3.42
C LEU A 282 16.70 0.96 4.06
N GLU A 283 17.21 0.58 5.24
CA GLU A 283 18.30 1.30 5.91
C GLU A 283 19.56 1.36 5.03
N ARG A 284 19.93 0.24 4.40
CA ARG A 284 21.07 0.19 3.47
C ARG A 284 20.85 1.11 2.28
N ILE A 285 19.70 1.06 1.64
CA ILE A 285 19.35 1.89 0.48
C ILE A 285 19.35 3.37 0.87
N ILE A 286 18.64 3.73 1.93
CA ILE A 286 18.46 5.13 2.36
C ILE A 286 19.80 5.74 2.79
N LYS A 287 20.63 5.02 3.56
CA LYS A 287 21.98 5.48 3.95
C LYS A 287 22.89 5.66 2.75
N ALA A 288 22.81 4.76 1.76
CA ALA A 288 23.66 4.83 0.57
C ALA A 288 23.32 6.00 -0.34
N SER A 289 22.02 6.34 -0.51
CA SER A 289 21.57 7.28 -1.54
C SER A 289 20.85 8.51 -1.01
N SER A 290 21.00 8.83 0.28
CA SER A 290 20.50 10.07 0.88
C SER A 290 21.30 10.47 2.11
N ASN A 291 21.15 11.73 2.52
CA ASN A 291 21.71 12.31 3.74
C ASN A 291 20.60 12.72 4.70
N GLU A 292 20.93 13.06 5.93
CA GLU A 292 19.95 13.61 6.88
C GLU A 292 19.33 14.90 6.34
N GLY A 293 18.01 15.00 6.44
CA GLY A 293 17.20 16.11 5.92
C GLY A 293 16.77 15.96 4.46
N ASP A 294 17.40 15.04 3.68
CA ASP A 294 17.00 14.74 2.30
C ASP A 294 15.57 14.14 2.26
N LEU A 295 14.92 14.26 1.10
CA LEU A 295 13.55 13.81 0.87
C LEU A 295 13.52 12.42 0.22
N VAL A 296 12.98 11.45 0.95
CA VAL A 296 12.77 10.07 0.50
C VAL A 296 11.30 9.86 0.14
N ALA A 297 11.01 9.22 -0.97
CA ALA A 297 9.63 8.93 -1.36
C ALA A 297 9.39 7.45 -1.69
N ASP A 298 8.17 6.98 -1.38
CA ASP A 298 7.68 5.64 -1.72
C ASP A 298 6.20 5.72 -2.12
N PHE A 299 5.92 5.39 -3.38
CA PHE A 299 4.56 5.49 -3.96
C PHE A 299 3.80 4.15 -3.96
N PHE A 300 4.36 3.14 -3.29
CA PHE A 300 3.75 1.84 -3.00
C PHE A 300 4.08 1.45 -1.55
N ILE A 301 3.73 2.35 -0.60
CA ILE A 301 4.32 2.35 0.74
C ILE A 301 3.96 1.13 1.59
N GLY A 302 2.83 0.46 1.33
CA GLY A 302 2.38 -0.74 2.03
C GLY A 302 2.41 -0.60 3.55
N SER A 303 3.27 -1.39 4.21
CA SER A 303 3.44 -1.37 5.67
C SER A 303 4.24 -0.18 6.22
N GLY A 304 4.68 0.74 5.35
CA GLY A 304 5.42 1.95 5.76
C GLY A 304 6.88 1.74 6.12
N THR A 305 7.53 0.66 5.69
CA THR A 305 8.93 0.40 6.05
C THR A 305 9.86 1.51 5.58
N THR A 306 9.70 1.98 4.34
CA THR A 306 10.50 3.09 3.79
C THR A 306 10.37 4.35 4.63
N ALA A 307 9.14 4.76 4.96
CA ALA A 307 8.89 5.95 5.78
C ALA A 307 9.38 5.78 7.22
N ALA A 308 9.21 4.58 7.81
CA ALA A 308 9.68 4.28 9.16
C ALA A 308 11.20 4.41 9.28
N VAL A 309 11.94 3.84 8.32
CA VAL A 309 13.40 3.93 8.28
C VAL A 309 13.87 5.36 7.96
N ALA A 310 13.24 6.04 7.00
CA ALA A 310 13.53 7.44 6.70
C ALA A 310 13.33 8.33 7.94
N GLN A 311 12.23 8.14 8.68
CA GLN A 311 11.94 8.84 9.92
C GLN A 311 13.03 8.58 10.99
N LYS A 312 13.39 7.31 11.22
CA LYS A 312 14.43 6.93 12.20
C LYS A 312 15.79 7.53 11.87
N LEU A 313 16.11 7.65 10.59
CA LEU A 313 17.38 8.16 10.09
C LEU A 313 17.42 9.69 9.89
N GLY A 314 16.39 10.43 10.32
CA GLY A 314 16.35 11.89 10.19
C GLY A 314 16.16 12.39 8.76
N ARG A 315 15.58 11.60 7.87
CA ARG A 315 15.17 12.00 6.53
C ARG A 315 13.74 12.52 6.56
N ARG A 316 13.41 13.40 5.62
CA ARG A 316 12.02 13.73 5.32
C ARG A 316 11.46 12.66 4.40
N TRP A 317 10.14 12.47 4.43
CA TRP A 317 9.55 11.43 3.60
C TRP A 317 8.17 11.79 3.05
N ILE A 318 7.86 11.20 1.90
CA ILE A 318 6.52 11.17 1.28
C ILE A 318 6.18 9.70 1.01
N GLY A 319 4.99 9.28 1.45
CA GLY A 319 4.46 7.95 1.19
C GLY A 319 3.10 7.99 0.54
N CYS A 320 2.77 6.99 -0.28
CA CYS A 320 1.47 6.87 -0.92
C CYS A 320 1.04 5.41 -1.01
N ASP A 321 -0.24 5.17 -0.75
CA ASP A 321 -0.90 3.89 -1.05
C ASP A 321 -2.38 4.12 -1.37
N ILE A 322 -2.93 3.27 -2.23
CA ILE A 322 -4.35 3.26 -2.54
C ILE A 322 -5.15 2.52 -1.45
N ASN A 323 -4.50 1.57 -0.76
CA ASN A 323 -5.14 0.73 0.25
C ASN A 323 -5.21 1.45 1.61
N ILE A 324 -6.42 1.63 2.13
CA ILE A 324 -6.63 2.29 3.42
C ILE A 324 -5.98 1.51 4.58
N GLY A 325 -5.96 0.19 4.54
CA GLY A 325 -5.30 -0.64 5.55
C GLY A 325 -3.78 -0.44 5.57
N ALA A 326 -3.14 -0.20 4.41
CA ALA A 326 -1.74 0.21 4.31
C ALA A 326 -1.51 1.56 4.99
N ILE A 327 -2.36 2.56 4.69
CA ILE A 327 -2.30 3.90 5.30
C ILE A 327 -2.45 3.84 6.82
N GLN A 328 -3.41 3.06 7.32
CA GLN A 328 -3.64 2.90 8.77
C GLN A 328 -2.45 2.21 9.46
N THR A 329 -1.94 1.12 8.86
CA THR A 329 -0.76 0.41 9.38
C THR A 329 0.46 1.32 9.44
N THR A 330 0.70 2.07 8.36
CA THR A 330 1.79 3.04 8.26
C THR A 330 1.63 4.19 9.25
N THR A 331 0.41 4.75 9.38
CA THR A 331 0.10 5.81 10.36
C THR A 331 0.41 5.37 11.78
N LYS A 332 -0.06 4.19 12.16
CA LYS A 332 0.19 3.60 13.49
C LYS A 332 1.68 3.45 13.77
N ARG A 333 2.42 2.85 12.84
CA ARG A 333 3.87 2.62 12.96
C ARG A 333 4.65 3.93 13.12
N LEU A 334 4.36 4.91 12.26
CA LEU A 334 5.03 6.20 12.27
C LEU A 334 4.73 7.02 13.52
N ASN A 335 3.47 6.99 13.99
CA ASN A 335 3.10 7.68 15.20
C ASN A 335 3.81 7.12 16.44
N GLN A 336 4.00 5.80 16.50
CA GLN A 336 4.81 5.17 17.57
C GLN A 336 6.26 5.66 17.52
N ILE A 337 6.91 5.63 16.34
CA ILE A 337 8.30 6.09 16.16
C ILE A 337 8.45 7.56 16.56
N ILE A 338 7.56 8.43 16.08
CA ILE A 338 7.60 9.87 16.39
C ILE A 338 7.40 10.11 17.88
N THR A 339 6.48 9.37 18.52
CA THR A 339 6.24 9.48 19.97
C THR A 339 7.48 9.07 20.79
N GLU A 340 8.21 8.05 20.34
CA GLU A 340 9.47 7.64 20.95
C GLU A 340 10.55 8.70 20.76
N GLN A 341 10.71 9.24 19.55
CA GLN A 341 11.67 10.30 19.22
C GLN A 341 11.41 11.61 20.00
N GLN A 342 10.13 11.93 20.28
CA GLN A 342 9.78 13.09 21.10
C GLN A 342 10.22 12.94 22.55
N LYS A 343 10.23 11.73 23.10
CA LYS A 343 10.70 11.45 24.47
C LYS A 343 12.22 11.57 24.59
N GLU A 344 12.97 11.30 23.54
CA GLU A 344 14.44 11.30 23.53
C GLU A 344 15.08 12.69 23.40
N GLU A 345 14.30 13.78 23.21
CA GLU A 345 14.72 15.20 23.15
C GLU A 345 16.00 15.47 22.32
N SER A 346 16.24 14.75 21.22
CA SER A 346 17.40 15.00 20.36
C SER A 346 17.30 16.39 19.69
N LYS A 347 18.17 17.33 20.10
CA LYS A 347 18.22 18.70 19.55
C LYS A 347 18.70 18.76 18.10
N ASP A 348 19.41 17.73 17.65
CA ASP A 348 20.08 17.70 16.33
C ASP A 348 19.31 16.90 15.26
N PHE A 349 18.07 16.47 15.56
CA PHE A 349 17.25 15.72 14.59
C PHE A 349 16.82 16.63 13.42
N LYS A 350 17.27 16.31 12.19
CA LYS A 350 17.01 17.09 10.97
C LYS A 350 15.73 16.73 10.26
N GLY A 351 15.12 15.59 10.58
CA GLY A 351 13.83 15.17 10.03
C GLY A 351 12.64 15.93 10.61
N SER A 352 11.45 15.74 10.04
CA SER A 352 10.22 16.27 10.61
C SER A 352 9.74 15.42 11.78
N ARG A 353 9.27 16.08 12.85
CA ARG A 353 8.67 15.42 14.02
C ARG A 353 7.15 15.26 13.92
N GLY A 354 6.61 15.45 12.75
CA GLY A 354 5.19 15.29 12.47
C GLY A 354 4.93 14.91 11.03
N PHE A 355 3.74 14.36 10.78
CA PHE A 355 3.28 14.07 9.43
C PHE A 355 1.78 14.34 9.28
N LYS A 356 1.38 14.52 8.03
CA LYS A 356 -0.03 14.71 7.64
C LYS A 356 -0.48 13.51 6.82
N VAL A 357 -1.72 13.08 7.06
CA VAL A 357 -2.44 12.17 6.18
C VAL A 357 -3.32 13.00 5.26
N LEU A 358 -3.13 12.81 3.96
CA LEU A 358 -3.83 13.54 2.92
C LEU A 358 -4.59 12.56 2.01
N ASN A 359 -5.73 12.99 1.53
CA ASN A 359 -6.50 12.26 0.52
C ASN A 359 -6.40 12.99 -0.82
N VAL A 360 -6.16 12.27 -1.89
CA VAL A 360 -6.19 12.77 -3.27
C VAL A 360 -7.29 12.05 -4.01
N ASN A 361 -8.35 12.80 -4.37
CA ASN A 361 -9.58 12.32 -4.98
C ASN A 361 -10.47 11.51 -4.02
N GLU A 362 -11.76 11.79 -3.95
CA GLU A 362 -12.66 11.16 -2.97
C GLU A 362 -13.02 9.73 -3.38
N TYR A 363 -12.55 8.76 -2.61
CA TYR A 363 -12.95 7.35 -2.71
C TYR A 363 -14.08 7.00 -1.72
N ASP A 364 -15.00 7.92 -1.48
CA ASP A 364 -15.99 7.79 -0.40
C ASP A 364 -17.10 6.74 -0.65
N VAL A 365 -17.16 6.10 -1.81
CA VAL A 365 -18.23 5.14 -2.08
C VAL A 365 -17.87 3.72 -1.65
N PHE A 366 -16.61 3.29 -1.81
CA PHE A 366 -16.14 1.97 -1.36
C PHE A 366 -14.66 2.06 -0.97
N LYS A 367 -14.36 1.89 0.30
CA LYS A 367 -12.99 1.99 0.84
C LYS A 367 -12.05 0.88 0.35
N ASN A 368 -12.61 -0.22 -0.17
CA ASN A 368 -11.88 -1.35 -0.72
C ASN A 368 -12.66 -1.94 -1.90
N GLU A 369 -12.14 -1.81 -3.12
CA GLU A 369 -12.82 -2.24 -4.34
C GLU A 369 -13.08 -3.76 -4.35
N ILE A 370 -12.17 -4.56 -3.79
CA ILE A 370 -12.31 -6.03 -3.74
C ILE A 370 -13.42 -6.42 -2.77
N GLU A 371 -13.47 -5.81 -1.60
CA GLU A 371 -14.53 -6.07 -0.61
C GLU A 371 -15.88 -5.57 -1.12
N GLY A 372 -15.91 -4.38 -1.72
CA GLY A 372 -17.11 -3.86 -2.38
C GLY A 372 -17.65 -4.83 -3.43
N LYS A 373 -16.76 -5.43 -4.22
CA LYS A 373 -17.11 -6.41 -5.22
C LYS A 373 -17.67 -7.72 -4.62
N GLU A 374 -17.03 -8.24 -3.57
CA GLU A 374 -17.50 -9.44 -2.87
C GLU A 374 -18.88 -9.21 -2.22
N ILE A 375 -19.08 -8.06 -1.57
CA ILE A 375 -20.38 -7.66 -0.98
C ILE A 375 -21.45 -7.58 -2.06
N VAL A 376 -21.15 -6.94 -3.18
CA VAL A 376 -22.09 -6.81 -4.30
C VAL A 376 -22.43 -8.17 -4.89
N MET A 377 -21.44 -9.06 -5.06
CA MET A 377 -21.68 -10.41 -5.53
C MET A 377 -22.58 -11.20 -4.58
N GLU A 378 -22.32 -11.15 -3.29
CA GLU A 378 -23.13 -11.80 -2.26
C GLU A 378 -24.57 -11.25 -2.25
N MET A 379 -24.71 -9.94 -2.36
CA MET A 379 -25.99 -9.23 -2.38
C MET A 379 -26.90 -9.65 -3.53
N TYR A 380 -26.32 -9.89 -4.71
CA TYR A 380 -27.07 -10.38 -5.87
C TYR A 380 -27.13 -11.92 -5.95
N GLY A 381 -26.56 -12.63 -4.98
CA GLY A 381 -26.51 -14.09 -4.97
C GLY A 381 -25.60 -14.69 -6.05
N VAL A 382 -24.54 -13.98 -6.41
CA VAL A 382 -23.57 -14.41 -7.43
C VAL A 382 -22.64 -15.47 -6.87
N GLU A 383 -22.54 -16.62 -7.53
CA GLU A 383 -21.58 -17.67 -7.22
C GLU A 383 -20.21 -17.33 -7.82
N PRO A 384 -19.11 -17.18 -7.01
CA PRO A 384 -17.80 -16.78 -7.52
C PRO A 384 -17.19 -17.78 -8.48
N LEU A 385 -16.57 -17.32 -9.57
CA LEU A 385 -15.74 -18.11 -10.48
C LEU A 385 -14.25 -17.92 -10.18
N LYS A 386 -13.49 -19.00 -10.27
CA LYS A 386 -12.03 -18.98 -10.15
C LYS A 386 -11.39 -18.94 -11.53
N ARG A 387 -10.46 -18.00 -11.76
CA ARG A 387 -9.63 -17.89 -12.98
C ARG A 387 -10.44 -17.68 -14.27
N SER A 388 -11.39 -16.77 -14.27
CA SER A 388 -12.15 -16.34 -15.44
C SER A 388 -12.12 -14.83 -15.59
N TYR A 389 -12.37 -14.31 -16.78
CA TYR A 389 -12.65 -12.90 -17.02
C TYR A 389 -13.89 -12.45 -16.21
N PHE A 390 -14.88 -13.34 -16.09
CA PHE A 390 -16.08 -13.11 -15.30
C PHE A 390 -15.82 -13.38 -13.83
N ASP A 391 -16.49 -12.62 -12.97
CA ASP A 391 -16.32 -12.66 -11.54
C ASP A 391 -17.13 -13.76 -10.88
N GLY A 392 -18.25 -14.16 -11.52
CA GLY A 392 -19.11 -15.21 -11.02
C GLY A 392 -20.20 -15.63 -12.00
N THR A 393 -21.17 -16.39 -11.50
CA THR A 393 -22.38 -16.79 -12.22
C THR A 393 -23.62 -16.49 -11.39
N LEU A 394 -24.69 -16.10 -12.06
CA LEU A 394 -26.01 -15.91 -11.47
C LEU A 394 -27.04 -16.55 -12.43
N ASP A 395 -27.78 -17.53 -11.96
CA ASP A 395 -28.64 -18.38 -12.78
C ASP A 395 -27.85 -18.98 -13.98
N GLU A 396 -28.30 -18.74 -15.21
CA GLU A 396 -27.62 -19.19 -16.44
C GLU A 396 -26.72 -18.10 -17.07
N SER A 397 -26.34 -17.05 -16.32
CA SER A 397 -25.57 -15.93 -16.84
C SER A 397 -24.24 -15.77 -16.15
N PHE A 398 -23.20 -15.38 -16.90
CA PHE A 398 -21.94 -14.92 -16.32
C PHE A 398 -22.09 -13.51 -15.75
N VAL A 399 -21.40 -13.23 -14.68
CA VAL A 399 -21.46 -11.94 -14.00
C VAL A 399 -20.13 -11.23 -14.06
N LYS A 400 -20.15 -9.95 -14.45
CA LYS A 400 -19.03 -9.02 -14.37
C LYS A 400 -19.37 -7.86 -13.48
N VAL A 401 -18.69 -7.70 -12.36
CA VAL A 401 -18.79 -6.53 -11.51
C VAL A 401 -17.74 -5.52 -11.98
N LEU A 402 -18.19 -4.34 -12.37
CA LEU A 402 -17.33 -3.25 -12.79
C LEU A 402 -16.78 -2.47 -11.58
N PRO A 403 -15.73 -1.65 -11.75
CA PRO A 403 -15.25 -0.79 -10.70
C PRO A 403 -16.38 0.05 -10.09
N LEU A 404 -16.59 -0.09 -8.77
CA LEU A 404 -17.73 0.50 -8.07
C LEU A 404 -17.53 1.98 -7.72
N ASN A 405 -16.33 2.49 -7.90
CA ASN A 405 -15.94 3.88 -7.62
C ASN A 405 -16.23 4.86 -8.78
N ARG A 406 -16.77 4.38 -9.90
CA ARG A 406 -17.08 5.18 -11.07
C ARG A 406 -18.29 4.65 -11.82
N VAL A 407 -18.93 5.53 -12.58
CA VAL A 407 -20.08 5.17 -13.42
C VAL A 407 -19.64 4.40 -14.66
N LEU A 408 -20.50 3.50 -15.14
CA LEU A 408 -20.32 2.75 -16.38
C LEU A 408 -20.28 3.70 -17.58
N GLY A 409 -19.14 3.80 -18.22
CA GLY A 409 -18.94 4.61 -19.43
C GLY A 409 -18.75 3.79 -20.71
N LYS A 410 -18.58 4.48 -21.83
CA LYS A 410 -18.39 3.85 -23.14
C LYS A 410 -17.13 3.00 -23.24
N MET A 411 -16.06 3.37 -22.55
CA MET A 411 -14.81 2.61 -22.53
C MET A 411 -14.98 1.28 -21.82
N ASP A 412 -15.70 1.28 -20.69
CA ASP A 412 -16.00 0.06 -19.93
C ASP A 412 -16.83 -0.91 -20.77
N ILE A 413 -17.80 -0.39 -21.52
CA ILE A 413 -18.62 -1.19 -22.44
C ILE A 413 -17.77 -1.83 -23.53
N ARG A 414 -16.82 -1.11 -24.13
CA ARG A 414 -15.90 -1.68 -25.12
C ARG A 414 -15.00 -2.76 -24.54
N SER A 415 -14.45 -2.52 -23.35
CA SER A 415 -13.64 -3.50 -22.63
C SER A 415 -14.45 -4.76 -22.30
N LEU A 416 -15.68 -4.59 -21.83
CA LEU A 416 -16.61 -5.68 -21.56
C LEU A 416 -16.90 -6.51 -22.81
N LEU A 417 -17.25 -5.85 -23.93
CA LEU A 417 -17.56 -6.55 -25.19
C LEU A 417 -16.34 -7.28 -25.75
N LYS A 418 -15.14 -6.73 -25.58
CA LYS A 418 -13.89 -7.42 -25.89
C LYS A 418 -13.71 -8.65 -25.00
N GLY A 419 -13.86 -8.54 -23.69
CA GLY A 419 -13.75 -9.66 -22.76
C GLY A 419 -14.77 -10.77 -23.04
N ILE A 420 -16.01 -10.42 -23.42
CA ILE A 420 -17.01 -11.40 -23.88
C ILE A 420 -16.51 -12.12 -25.13
N ASN A 421 -15.96 -11.40 -26.11
CA ASN A 421 -15.42 -12.01 -27.34
C ASN A 421 -14.23 -12.93 -27.04
N ASP A 422 -13.35 -12.56 -26.13
CA ASP A 422 -12.17 -13.34 -25.76
C ASP A 422 -12.56 -14.65 -25.02
N GLU A 423 -13.72 -14.66 -24.34
CA GLU A 423 -14.26 -15.81 -23.60
C GLU A 423 -15.37 -16.57 -24.33
N MET A 424 -15.52 -16.36 -25.66
CA MET A 424 -16.62 -16.96 -26.45
C MET A 424 -16.71 -18.48 -26.37
N ASP A 425 -15.58 -19.17 -26.14
CA ASP A 425 -15.55 -20.63 -25.97
C ASP A 425 -16.26 -21.11 -24.70
N SER A 426 -16.50 -20.22 -23.75
CA SER A 426 -17.22 -20.50 -22.50
C SER A 426 -18.75 -20.46 -22.68
N PHE A 427 -19.25 -19.97 -23.81
CA PHE A 427 -20.68 -19.82 -24.09
C PHE A 427 -21.23 -20.96 -24.93
N SER A 428 -22.35 -21.55 -24.54
CA SER A 428 -23.01 -22.62 -25.28
C SER A 428 -23.97 -22.05 -26.32
N LYS A 429 -23.78 -22.44 -27.60
CA LYS A 429 -24.67 -22.02 -28.70
C LYS A 429 -26.06 -22.64 -28.51
N LYS A 430 -27.11 -21.82 -28.45
CA LYS A 430 -28.50 -22.25 -28.33
C LYS A 430 -29.17 -22.43 -29.68
N THR A 431 -29.08 -21.44 -30.55
CA THR A 431 -29.70 -21.41 -31.87
C THR A 431 -28.96 -20.45 -32.80
N VAL A 432 -29.33 -20.45 -34.07
CA VAL A 432 -28.91 -19.41 -35.02
C VAL A 432 -30.16 -18.56 -35.33
N SER A 433 -30.04 -17.23 -35.29
CA SER A 433 -31.13 -16.32 -35.58
C SER A 433 -31.59 -16.41 -37.03
N LYS A 434 -32.76 -15.89 -37.38
CA LYS A 434 -33.27 -15.81 -38.75
C LYS A 434 -32.33 -15.05 -39.69
N HIS A 435 -31.37 -14.29 -39.17
CA HIS A 435 -30.37 -13.54 -39.92
C HIS A 435 -28.98 -14.19 -39.90
N GLY A 436 -28.85 -15.43 -39.42
CA GLY A 436 -27.59 -16.18 -39.40
C GLY A 436 -26.66 -15.90 -38.23
N GLU A 437 -27.07 -15.09 -37.24
CA GLU A 437 -26.29 -14.77 -36.06
C GLU A 437 -26.42 -15.85 -34.97
N ALA A 438 -25.34 -16.20 -34.29
CA ALA A 438 -25.36 -17.14 -33.18
C ALA A 438 -26.06 -16.51 -31.98
N VAL A 439 -26.98 -17.26 -31.35
CA VAL A 439 -27.62 -16.91 -30.09
C VAL A 439 -27.13 -17.88 -29.03
N TYR A 440 -26.63 -17.36 -27.95
CA TYR A 440 -26.02 -18.15 -26.87
C TYR A 440 -27.06 -18.45 -25.77
N LYS A 441 -26.81 -19.52 -25.02
CA LYS A 441 -27.68 -19.93 -23.90
C LYS A 441 -27.46 -19.04 -22.69
N GLU A 442 -26.20 -18.81 -22.40
CA GLU A 442 -25.76 -17.99 -21.30
C GLU A 442 -25.77 -16.50 -21.71
N GLY A 443 -26.23 -15.65 -20.82
CA GLY A 443 -26.11 -14.20 -20.91
C GLY A 443 -24.94 -13.67 -20.08
N VAL A 444 -24.75 -12.36 -20.14
CA VAL A 444 -23.83 -11.64 -19.25
C VAL A 444 -24.60 -10.61 -18.44
N ILE A 445 -24.44 -10.61 -17.14
CA ILE A 445 -24.93 -9.60 -16.24
C ILE A 445 -23.76 -8.71 -15.84
N VAL A 446 -23.90 -7.41 -16.07
CA VAL A 446 -22.93 -6.40 -15.64
C VAL A 446 -23.50 -5.67 -14.45
N ILE A 447 -22.75 -5.64 -13.35
CA ILE A 447 -23.15 -4.90 -12.14
C ILE A 447 -22.28 -3.65 -12.06
N CYS A 448 -22.89 -2.47 -11.92
CA CYS A 448 -22.22 -1.17 -11.84
C CYS A 448 -22.87 -0.26 -10.79
N SER A 449 -22.15 0.78 -10.37
CA SER A 449 -22.61 1.79 -9.41
C SER A 449 -23.07 3.08 -10.11
N GLY A 450 -23.95 2.96 -11.08
CA GLY A 450 -24.44 4.03 -11.93
C GLY A 450 -23.92 3.92 -13.36
N MET A 451 -24.54 4.65 -14.28
CA MET A 451 -24.14 4.66 -15.68
C MET A 451 -24.34 6.03 -16.33
N GLU A 452 -23.53 6.31 -17.36
CA GLU A 452 -23.72 7.49 -18.21
C GLU A 452 -25.06 7.41 -18.95
N LEU A 453 -25.68 8.56 -19.20
CA LEU A 453 -27.03 8.67 -19.78
C LEU A 453 -27.20 7.89 -21.10
N ASP A 454 -26.16 7.81 -21.92
CA ASP A 454 -26.17 7.16 -23.22
C ASP A 454 -25.51 5.76 -23.23
N ALA A 455 -25.04 5.28 -22.08
CA ALA A 455 -24.32 4.01 -21.96
C ALA A 455 -25.18 2.80 -22.40
N ARG A 456 -26.46 2.76 -22.03
CA ARG A 456 -27.37 1.68 -22.44
C ARG A 456 -27.58 1.63 -23.95
N ASP A 457 -27.77 2.79 -24.58
CA ASP A 457 -27.96 2.86 -26.03
C ASP A 457 -26.67 2.53 -26.76
N PHE A 458 -25.54 2.97 -26.22
CA PHE A 458 -24.21 2.63 -26.74
C PHE A 458 -23.97 1.11 -26.67
N LEU A 459 -24.26 0.46 -25.53
CA LEU A 459 -24.15 -0.99 -25.37
C LEU A 459 -25.00 -1.74 -26.40
N LYS A 460 -26.27 -1.36 -26.58
CA LYS A 460 -27.16 -1.99 -27.58
C LYS A 460 -26.62 -1.86 -28.99
N LYS A 461 -26.03 -0.72 -29.34
CA LYS A 461 -25.49 -0.45 -30.67
C LYS A 461 -24.20 -1.20 -30.96
N GLU A 462 -23.30 -1.28 -29.98
CA GLU A 462 -21.97 -1.88 -30.14
C GLU A 462 -21.95 -3.40 -29.89
N ASN A 463 -22.92 -3.94 -29.15
CA ASN A 463 -22.98 -5.37 -28.88
C ASN A 463 -23.33 -6.17 -30.12
N LYS A 464 -22.31 -6.75 -30.76
CA LYS A 464 -22.39 -7.64 -31.91
C LYS A 464 -21.99 -9.09 -31.59
N THR A 465 -21.84 -9.40 -30.28
CA THR A 465 -21.35 -10.70 -29.80
C THR A 465 -22.39 -11.82 -29.95
N GLY A 466 -23.67 -11.48 -30.07
CA GLY A 466 -24.78 -12.44 -30.01
C GLY A 466 -25.13 -12.90 -28.59
N VAL A 467 -24.38 -12.44 -27.57
CA VAL A 467 -24.65 -12.70 -26.15
C VAL A 467 -25.53 -11.60 -25.59
N GLU A 468 -26.59 -11.96 -24.88
CA GLU A 468 -27.43 -10.99 -24.18
C GLU A 468 -26.66 -10.36 -23.00
N VAL A 469 -26.61 -9.03 -22.93
CA VAL A 469 -25.97 -8.30 -21.83
C VAL A 469 -27.03 -7.51 -21.07
N LYS A 470 -27.21 -7.84 -19.78
CA LYS A 470 -28.06 -7.12 -18.83
C LYS A 470 -27.21 -6.24 -17.93
N VAL A 471 -27.66 -5.05 -17.63
CA VAL A 471 -26.97 -4.11 -16.72
C VAL A 471 -27.82 -3.90 -15.48
N TYR A 472 -27.26 -4.25 -14.33
CA TYR A 472 -27.78 -3.99 -13.00
C TYR A 472 -27.06 -2.77 -12.44
N ASP A 473 -27.82 -1.73 -12.15
CA ASP A 473 -27.34 -0.49 -11.58
C ASP A 473 -27.71 -0.45 -10.10
N ILE A 474 -26.71 -0.65 -9.27
CA ILE A 474 -26.84 -0.75 -7.83
C ILE A 474 -27.57 0.46 -7.24
N LEU A 475 -27.36 1.67 -7.78
CA LEU A 475 -28.00 2.89 -7.29
C LEU A 475 -29.48 3.00 -7.67
N THR A 476 -29.89 2.32 -8.74
CA THR A 476 -31.29 2.37 -9.20
C THR A 476 -32.10 1.14 -8.80
N ASP A 477 -31.46 -0.03 -8.72
CA ASP A 477 -32.14 -1.31 -8.47
C ASP A 477 -32.50 -1.50 -6.99
N THR A 478 -31.87 -0.74 -6.09
CA THR A 478 -32.00 -0.93 -4.65
C THR A 478 -32.25 0.41 -3.94
N LYS A 479 -33.52 0.74 -3.78
CA LYS A 479 -33.93 1.98 -3.10
C LYS A 479 -33.66 2.02 -1.59
N ASP A 480 -33.37 0.87 -0.97
CA ASP A 480 -33.23 0.70 0.48
C ASP A 480 -31.87 0.13 0.91
N LEU A 481 -30.87 0.05 0.02
CA LEU A 481 -29.55 -0.49 0.37
C LEU A 481 -28.65 0.58 0.99
N ILE A 482 -28.44 0.44 2.28
CA ILE A 482 -27.34 1.06 2.99
C ILE A 482 -26.10 0.22 2.67
N PHE A 483 -25.32 0.61 1.64
CA PHE A 483 -24.14 -0.11 1.15
C PHE A 483 -23.01 -0.18 2.17
N LYS A 484 -23.07 0.58 3.24
CA LYS A 484 -22.08 0.61 4.29
C LYS A 484 -22.77 0.71 5.63
N GLN A 485 -22.79 -0.39 6.35
CA GLN A 485 -23.01 -0.35 7.79
C GLN A 485 -21.68 0.07 8.43
N HIS A 486 -21.56 1.35 8.76
CA HIS A 486 -20.42 1.82 9.54
C HIS A 486 -20.41 1.14 10.90
N PRO A 487 -19.22 0.93 11.49
CA PRO A 487 -19.14 0.53 12.88
C PRO A 487 -19.95 1.47 13.78
N GLU A 488 -20.61 0.92 14.76
CA GLU A 488 -21.38 1.66 15.75
C GLU A 488 -20.66 1.62 17.09
N SER A 489 -20.67 2.73 17.81
CA SER A 489 -20.08 2.80 19.13
C SER A 489 -20.92 3.65 20.05
N LYS A 490 -20.94 3.26 21.33
CA LYS A 490 -21.50 4.08 22.38
C LYS A 490 -20.37 4.72 23.16
N VAL A 491 -20.14 5.98 22.87
CA VAL A 491 -19.09 6.77 23.50
C VAL A 491 -19.72 7.74 24.48
N LYS A 492 -19.19 7.78 25.70
CA LYS A 492 -19.58 8.74 26.72
C LYS A 492 -18.45 9.76 26.91
N VAL A 493 -18.76 11.01 26.60
CA VAL A 493 -17.86 12.14 26.84
C VAL A 493 -18.39 12.97 28.00
N ALA A 494 -17.55 13.24 28.98
CA ALA A 494 -17.94 14.01 30.18
C ALA A 494 -16.79 14.91 30.64
N THR A 495 -17.12 16.07 31.17
CA THR A 495 -16.18 17.01 31.80
C THR A 495 -16.43 17.14 33.30
N LYS A 496 -15.35 17.22 34.06
CA LYS A 496 -15.39 17.51 35.51
C LYS A 496 -14.25 18.47 35.84
N GLY A 497 -14.60 19.75 36.03
CA GLY A 497 -13.60 20.81 36.20
C GLY A 497 -12.75 20.96 34.91
N THR A 498 -11.43 20.85 35.02
CA THR A 498 -10.50 20.90 33.90
C THR A 498 -10.23 19.53 33.26
N LYS A 499 -10.90 18.46 33.71
CA LYS A 499 -10.68 17.11 33.20
C LYS A 499 -11.78 16.72 32.22
N LEU A 500 -11.37 16.32 31.01
CA LEU A 500 -12.18 15.62 30.01
C LEU A 500 -12.02 14.11 30.23
N SER A 501 -13.12 13.38 30.20
CA SER A 501 -13.12 11.91 30.21
C SER A 501 -13.89 11.41 28.97
N VAL A 502 -13.25 10.54 28.21
CA VAL A 502 -13.85 9.81 27.08
C VAL A 502 -13.88 8.34 27.42
N GLU A 503 -15.05 7.71 27.39
CA GLU A 503 -15.25 6.30 27.74
C GLU A 503 -16.01 5.61 26.61
N ILE A 504 -15.39 4.58 25.98
CA ILE A 504 -16.03 3.71 25.01
C ILE A 504 -16.73 2.61 25.79
N GLN A 505 -18.05 2.58 25.72
CA GLN A 505 -18.89 1.64 26.47
C GLN A 505 -19.24 0.41 25.65
N GLU A 506 -19.46 0.59 24.35
CA GLU A 506 -19.84 -0.46 23.42
C GLU A 506 -19.22 -0.14 22.05
N PHE A 507 -18.87 -1.16 21.31
CA PHE A 507 -18.45 -1.05 19.92
C PHE A 507 -18.91 -2.28 19.15
N TYR A 508 -19.48 -2.04 17.97
CA TYR A 508 -19.98 -3.09 17.08
C TYR A 508 -19.57 -2.79 15.64
N SER A 509 -18.92 -3.75 14.99
CA SER A 509 -18.56 -3.69 13.58
C SER A 509 -19.36 -4.75 12.81
N PRO A 510 -20.37 -4.34 12.02
CA PRO A 510 -21.22 -5.28 11.27
C PRO A 510 -20.41 -6.15 10.32
N LEU A 511 -19.50 -5.55 9.54
CA LEU A 511 -18.67 -6.25 8.57
C LEU A 511 -17.78 -7.30 9.24
N LEU A 512 -17.16 -6.94 10.37
CA LEU A 512 -16.31 -7.86 11.12
C LEU A 512 -17.10 -9.04 11.68
N MET A 513 -18.29 -8.77 12.23
CA MET A 513 -19.13 -9.83 12.78
C MET A 513 -19.61 -10.79 11.70
N GLN A 514 -20.02 -10.27 10.54
CA GLN A 514 -20.42 -11.08 9.38
C GLN A 514 -19.24 -11.96 8.89
N LYS A 515 -18.03 -11.39 8.71
CA LYS A 515 -16.85 -12.17 8.33
C LYS A 515 -16.51 -13.25 9.36
N LEU A 516 -16.65 -12.93 10.65
CA LEU A 516 -16.41 -13.88 11.72
C LEU A 516 -17.39 -15.06 11.68
N GLU A 517 -18.67 -14.79 11.42
CA GLU A 517 -19.69 -15.82 11.28
C GLU A 517 -19.43 -16.71 10.06
N LEU A 518 -19.06 -16.13 8.92
CA LEU A 518 -18.71 -16.87 7.70
C LEU A 518 -17.49 -17.78 7.93
N GLU A 519 -16.43 -17.30 8.57
CA GLU A 519 -15.24 -18.10 8.86
C GLU A 519 -15.55 -19.21 9.89
N ASN A 520 -16.32 -18.89 10.93
CA ASN A 520 -16.77 -19.88 11.90
C ASN A 520 -17.64 -20.97 11.23
N GLY A 521 -18.49 -20.59 10.27
CA GLY A 521 -19.31 -21.54 9.50
C GLY A 521 -18.52 -22.53 8.65
N LYS A 522 -17.31 -22.17 8.22
CA LYS A 522 -16.39 -23.07 7.48
C LYS A 522 -15.64 -24.05 8.39
N MET A 523 -15.69 -23.87 9.72
CA MET A 523 -14.92 -24.70 10.66
C MET A 523 -15.64 -26.01 11.00
N LEU A 524 -14.93 -27.13 10.80
CA LEU A 524 -15.42 -28.49 11.08
C LEU A 524 -15.56 -28.79 12.58
N LYS A 525 -14.95 -28.02 13.47
CA LYS A 525 -14.97 -28.23 14.92
C LYS A 525 -15.44 -26.96 15.63
N LYS A 526 -16.58 -27.00 16.29
CA LYS A 526 -17.16 -25.90 17.08
C LYS A 526 -16.24 -25.37 18.19
N GLU A 527 -15.33 -26.18 18.71
CA GLU A 527 -14.33 -25.78 19.72
C GLU A 527 -13.27 -24.81 19.21
N ARG A 528 -13.20 -24.60 17.87
CA ARG A 528 -12.26 -23.69 17.22
C ARG A 528 -12.92 -22.41 16.73
N GLU A 529 -14.22 -22.23 16.94
CA GLU A 529 -14.93 -21.00 16.60
C GLU A 529 -14.35 -19.83 17.40
N ALA A 530 -13.99 -18.76 16.70
CA ALA A 530 -13.58 -17.53 17.37
C ALA A 530 -14.82 -16.79 17.88
N LYS A 531 -14.77 -16.37 19.13
CA LYS A 531 -15.84 -15.63 19.79
C LYS A 531 -15.31 -14.31 20.31
N VAL A 532 -16.00 -13.24 19.98
CA VAL A 532 -15.75 -11.91 20.58
C VAL A 532 -16.41 -11.91 21.96
N LYS A 533 -15.58 -11.87 23.01
CA LYS A 533 -16.05 -11.82 24.42
C LYS A 533 -16.13 -10.40 24.95
N ASP A 534 -15.28 -9.54 24.44
CA ASP A 534 -15.20 -8.13 24.82
C ASP A 534 -15.00 -7.30 23.53
N PHE A 535 -15.78 -6.25 23.34
CA PHE A 535 -15.68 -5.36 22.20
C PHE A 535 -14.25 -4.78 21.99
N LYS A 536 -13.46 -4.67 23.05
CA LYS A 536 -12.06 -4.20 22.99
C LYS A 536 -11.17 -5.11 22.13
N GLN A 537 -11.55 -6.37 21.97
CA GLN A 537 -10.79 -7.36 21.20
C GLN A 537 -10.84 -7.10 19.69
N ILE A 538 -11.87 -6.39 19.24
CA ILE A 538 -12.09 -6.08 17.82
C ILE A 538 -11.67 -4.67 17.42
N ILE A 539 -11.16 -3.88 18.36
CA ILE A 539 -10.65 -2.52 18.10
C ILE A 539 -9.13 -2.57 17.90
N ASP A 540 -8.66 -2.00 16.80
CA ASP A 540 -7.23 -1.86 16.49
C ASP A 540 -6.63 -0.60 17.09
N SER A 541 -7.37 0.52 17.04
CA SER A 541 -6.89 1.79 17.59
C SER A 541 -8.02 2.71 18.00
N VAL A 542 -7.72 3.60 18.93
CA VAL A 542 -8.58 4.71 19.35
C VAL A 542 -7.78 6.00 19.30
N ALA A 543 -8.33 7.02 18.68
CA ALA A 543 -7.77 8.35 18.63
C ALA A 543 -8.81 9.38 19.08
N VAL A 544 -8.40 10.38 19.85
CA VAL A 544 -9.29 11.45 20.32
C VAL A 544 -8.65 12.80 20.04
N ASP A 545 -9.39 13.64 19.34
CA ASP A 545 -9.11 15.06 19.18
C ASP A 545 -9.96 15.83 20.21
N VAL A 546 -9.29 16.48 21.12
CA VAL A 546 -9.96 17.15 22.25
C VAL A 546 -10.39 18.59 21.97
N ASP A 547 -10.04 19.14 20.80
CA ASP A 547 -10.42 20.50 20.34
C ASP A 547 -10.64 20.50 18.81
N TYR A 548 -11.50 19.62 18.34
CA TYR A 548 -11.76 19.43 16.92
C TYR A 548 -12.41 20.65 16.27
N ASN A 549 -11.83 21.13 15.21
CA ASN A 549 -12.25 22.36 14.53
C ASN A 549 -13.29 22.15 13.42
N GLY A 550 -13.85 20.95 13.28
CA GLY A 550 -14.82 20.59 12.25
C GLY A 550 -14.21 20.29 10.87
N LYS A 551 -12.89 20.35 10.70
CA LYS A 551 -12.22 20.13 9.40
C LYS A 551 -11.07 19.15 9.47
N LEU A 552 -10.15 19.37 10.39
CA LEU A 552 -8.91 18.61 10.51
C LEU A 552 -8.87 17.90 11.85
N PHE A 553 -8.72 16.57 11.82
CA PHE A 553 -8.60 15.75 13.01
C PHE A 553 -7.16 15.75 13.53
N ASN A 554 -6.98 16.15 14.78
CA ASN A 554 -5.69 16.23 15.46
C ASN A 554 -5.72 15.36 16.72
N ALA A 555 -5.18 14.16 16.65
CA ALA A 555 -5.19 13.25 17.80
C ALA A 555 -4.25 13.70 18.90
N GLU A 556 -4.78 14.17 20.03
CA GLU A 556 -4.04 14.37 21.28
C GLU A 556 -3.93 13.10 22.09
N ILE A 557 -4.94 12.24 22.03
CA ILE A 557 -4.95 10.95 22.71
C ILE A 557 -4.91 9.87 21.64
N MET A 558 -3.96 8.93 21.74
CA MET A 558 -3.87 7.76 20.91
C MET A 558 -3.67 6.53 21.76
N ASP A 559 -4.52 5.53 21.55
CA ASP A 559 -4.38 4.19 22.14
C ASP A 559 -4.16 3.18 21.00
N LEU A 560 -2.93 2.67 20.92
CA LEU A 560 -2.43 1.78 19.88
C LEU A 560 -1.90 0.51 20.56
N PRO A 561 -2.78 -0.40 21.04
CA PRO A 561 -2.33 -1.57 21.80
C PRO A 561 -1.40 -2.46 20.96
N GLU A 562 -0.46 -3.11 21.62
CA GLU A 562 0.38 -4.13 20.99
C GLU A 562 -0.43 -5.38 20.62
N LYS A 563 0.18 -6.31 19.84
CA LYS A 563 -0.51 -7.47 19.23
C LYS A 563 -1.36 -8.31 20.19
N LYS A 564 -0.98 -8.37 21.49
CA LYS A 564 -1.67 -9.19 22.52
C LYS A 564 -2.55 -8.37 23.45
N ASP A 565 -2.43 -7.06 23.42
CA ASP A 565 -3.14 -6.17 24.28
C ASP A 565 -4.45 -5.68 23.65
N VAL A 566 -5.35 -5.20 24.47
CA VAL A 566 -6.59 -4.54 24.05
C VAL A 566 -6.55 -3.07 24.44
N ILE A 567 -7.41 -2.25 23.85
CA ILE A 567 -7.53 -0.83 24.16
C ILE A 567 -7.92 -0.60 25.63
N LYS A 568 -7.57 0.57 26.17
CA LYS A 568 -7.94 0.98 27.54
C LYS A 568 -9.43 1.29 27.67
N ALA A 569 -10.07 1.74 26.59
CA ALA A 569 -11.47 2.15 26.49
C ALA A 569 -11.88 3.34 27.39
N LYS A 570 -11.00 3.83 28.26
CA LYS A 570 -11.23 5.02 29.06
C LYS A 570 -10.00 5.91 29.04
N TYR A 571 -10.20 7.18 28.69
CA TYR A 571 -9.16 8.17 28.48
C TYR A 571 -9.49 9.43 29.26
N GLU A 572 -8.48 10.03 29.88
CA GLU A 572 -8.60 11.28 30.63
C GLU A 572 -7.59 12.28 30.09
N TRP A 573 -8.02 13.52 29.93
CA TRP A 573 -7.19 14.62 29.45
C TRP A 573 -7.39 15.86 30.32
N GLU A 574 -6.31 16.56 30.65
CA GLU A 574 -6.41 17.86 31.32
C GLU A 574 -6.63 18.95 30.29
N TYR A 575 -7.75 19.62 30.40
CA TYR A 575 -8.16 20.62 29.42
C TYR A 575 -8.14 22.03 30.06
N PRO A 576 -7.33 22.98 29.54
CA PRO A 576 -7.15 24.28 30.15
C PRO A 576 -8.29 25.29 29.89
N LYS A 577 -9.20 24.99 28.93
CA LYS A 577 -10.28 25.92 28.52
C LYS A 577 -11.58 25.65 29.29
N GLN A 578 -12.32 26.75 29.56
CA GLN A 578 -13.66 26.71 30.19
C GLN A 578 -14.79 26.92 29.15
N ASP A 579 -14.47 27.10 27.85
CA ASP A 579 -15.44 27.41 26.80
C ASP A 579 -15.99 26.14 26.15
N LYS A 580 -17.06 26.31 25.34
CA LYS A 580 -17.61 25.24 24.50
C LYS A 580 -16.57 24.80 23.46
N TYR A 581 -16.34 23.51 23.35
CA TYR A 581 -15.47 22.92 22.37
C TYR A 581 -16.03 21.59 21.86
N THR A 582 -15.52 21.11 20.74
CA THR A 582 -15.92 19.85 20.13
C THR A 582 -14.83 18.81 20.34
N VAL A 583 -15.19 17.66 20.88
CA VAL A 583 -14.32 16.48 20.96
C VAL A 583 -14.67 15.54 19.83
N ALA A 584 -13.71 15.10 19.05
CA ALA A 584 -13.90 14.07 18.03
C ALA A 584 -13.25 12.76 18.48
N VAL A 585 -13.98 11.66 18.34
CA VAL A 585 -13.51 10.31 18.66
C VAL A 585 -13.49 9.48 17.38
N LYS A 586 -12.34 8.90 17.08
CA LYS A 586 -12.13 7.97 15.99
C LYS A 586 -11.73 6.61 16.53
N ILE A 587 -12.46 5.58 16.14
CA ILE A 587 -12.21 4.19 16.51
C ILE A 587 -12.04 3.41 15.21
N ILE A 588 -10.95 2.64 15.12
CA ILE A 588 -10.67 1.78 13.98
C ILE A 588 -10.69 0.34 14.46
N ASP A 589 -11.45 -0.50 13.79
CA ASP A 589 -11.49 -1.93 14.09
C ASP A 589 -10.30 -2.68 13.47
N VAL A 590 -10.18 -3.97 13.80
CA VAL A 590 -9.08 -4.82 13.30
C VAL A 590 -9.14 -5.08 11.78
N LEU A 591 -10.25 -4.79 11.11
CA LEU A 591 -10.41 -4.81 9.65
C LEU A 591 -10.15 -3.46 9.00
N GLY A 592 -9.91 -2.41 9.79
CA GLY A 592 -9.70 -1.05 9.30
C GLY A 592 -10.97 -0.25 9.08
N GLU A 593 -12.15 -0.76 9.50
CA GLU A 593 -13.37 0.02 9.48
C GLU A 593 -13.35 1.11 10.54
N GLU A 594 -13.83 2.30 10.18
CA GLU A 594 -13.72 3.50 10.99
C GLU A 594 -15.08 3.94 11.53
N PHE A 595 -15.15 4.13 12.86
CA PHE A 595 -16.16 4.90 13.53
C PHE A 595 -15.62 6.30 13.82
N PHE A 596 -16.38 7.33 13.47
CA PHE A 596 -16.03 8.72 13.74
C PHE A 596 -17.28 9.47 14.24
N GLU A 597 -17.16 10.08 15.42
CA GLU A 597 -18.24 10.85 16.01
C GLU A 597 -17.70 12.09 16.75
N THR A 598 -18.50 13.16 16.76
CA THR A 598 -18.16 14.42 17.41
C THR A 598 -19.12 14.73 18.56
N PHE A 599 -18.58 15.26 19.65
CA PHE A 599 -19.31 15.57 20.88
C PHE A 599 -19.09 17.02 21.25
N GLU A 600 -20.18 17.79 21.38
CA GLU A 600 -20.10 19.14 21.94
C GLU A 600 -19.95 19.05 23.46
N VAL A 601 -18.92 19.65 23.98
CA VAL A 601 -18.58 19.69 25.40
C VAL A 601 -18.50 21.13 25.87
N GLY A 602 -19.12 21.44 26.97
CA GLY A 602 -19.07 22.78 27.57
C GLY A 602 -19.38 22.74 29.06
N THR A 603 -18.77 23.61 29.81
CA THR A 603 -19.15 23.84 31.20
C THR A 603 -20.53 24.50 31.24
N LYS A 604 -21.49 23.82 31.91
CA LYS A 604 -22.73 24.47 32.35
C LYS A 604 -22.44 25.43 33.46
#